data_c35541d513006111e5c3dabf1493b331
#
_entry.id   c35541d513006111e5c3dabf1493b331
#
_cell.length_a   1.000
_cell.length_b   1.000
_cell.length_c   1.000
_cell.angle_alpha   90.00
_cell.angle_beta   90.00
_cell.angle_gamma   90.00
#
_symmetry.space_group_name_H-M   'P 1'
#
loop_
_entity.id
_entity.type
_entity.pdbx_description
1 polymer ?
#
loop_
_entity_poly.entity_id
_entity_poly.type
_entity_poly.pdbx_seq_one_letter_code
_entity_poly.pdbx_strand_id
1 'polypeptide(L)'
;MLNPPKAVRTAADLHRQAALRLVAASPQLTYMTESPPVLLAIPVLEVELHPDGRVKRINVLRKPGQALDTVQLAIDAIHRAAPFGNVSRMPEPWKFTETFLFNDVRQFKPRSLD
;
A
#
# COMPACT_ATOMS: atom_id res chain seq x y z
N MET A 1 15.92 -7.10 4.52
CA MET A 1 15.87 -6.81 3.07
C MET A 1 14.68 -7.52 2.44
N LEU A 2 13.94 -6.85 1.60
CA LEU A 2 12.84 -7.46 0.87
C LEU A 2 13.36 -8.37 -0.24
N ASN A 3 12.71 -9.52 -0.42
CA ASN A 3 12.92 -10.34 -1.59
C ASN A 3 12.44 -9.58 -2.83
N PRO A 4 13.06 -9.82 -4.01
CA PRO A 4 12.55 -9.23 -5.24
C PRO A 4 11.09 -9.64 -5.48
N PRO A 5 10.24 -8.72 -5.95
CA PRO A 5 8.85 -9.05 -6.22
C PRO A 5 8.72 -9.95 -7.45
N LYS A 6 7.69 -10.80 -7.41
CA LYS A 6 7.35 -11.66 -8.55
C LYS A 6 6.57 -10.89 -9.59
N ALA A 7 6.68 -11.29 -10.85
CA ALA A 7 5.79 -10.80 -11.89
C ALA A 7 4.35 -11.22 -11.56
N VAL A 8 3.40 -10.34 -11.82
CA VAL A 8 1.98 -10.59 -11.58
C VAL A 8 1.18 -10.45 -12.87
N ARG A 9 0.08 -11.18 -12.99
CA ARG A 9 -0.74 -11.22 -14.20
C ARG A 9 -2.17 -10.74 -13.97
N THR A 10 -2.60 -10.62 -12.71
CA THR A 10 -3.96 -10.20 -12.37
C THR A 10 -3.93 -9.06 -11.38
N ALA A 11 -4.97 -8.23 -11.41
CA ALA A 11 -5.12 -7.14 -10.45
C ALA A 11 -5.19 -7.66 -9.01
N ALA A 12 -5.84 -8.80 -8.79
CA ALA A 12 -5.95 -9.39 -7.46
C ALA A 12 -4.57 -9.81 -6.93
N ASP A 13 -3.74 -10.43 -7.76
CA ASP A 13 -2.39 -10.83 -7.37
C ASP A 13 -1.52 -9.62 -7.09
N LEU A 14 -1.62 -8.57 -7.90
CA LEU A 14 -0.90 -7.33 -7.67
C LEU A 14 -1.29 -6.72 -6.33
N HIS A 15 -2.59 -6.61 -6.06
CA HIS A 15 -3.09 -6.02 -4.83
C HIS A 15 -2.58 -6.78 -3.59
N ARG A 16 -2.64 -8.11 -3.64
CA ARG A 16 -2.15 -8.95 -2.54
C ARG A 16 -0.65 -8.80 -2.35
N GLN A 17 0.13 -8.89 -3.42
CA GLN A 17 1.58 -8.73 -3.35
C GLN A 17 1.96 -7.36 -2.81
N ALA A 18 1.29 -6.31 -3.28
CA ALA A 18 1.54 -4.95 -2.81
C ALA A 18 1.30 -4.83 -1.30
N ALA A 19 0.17 -5.37 -0.82
CA ALA A 19 -0.16 -5.32 0.61
C ALA A 19 0.88 -6.03 1.46
N LEU A 20 1.31 -7.22 1.05
CA LEU A 20 2.33 -7.98 1.77
C LEU A 20 3.69 -7.26 1.77
N ARG A 21 4.04 -6.62 0.66
CA ARG A 21 5.29 -5.84 0.57
C ARG A 21 5.24 -4.60 1.45
N LEU A 22 4.10 -3.93 1.55
CA LEU A 22 3.93 -2.79 2.43
C LEU A 22 4.24 -3.16 3.88
N VAL A 23 3.73 -4.29 4.35
CA VAL A 23 4.00 -4.78 5.70
C VAL A 23 5.46 -5.19 5.86
N ALA A 24 5.98 -5.96 4.91
CA ALA A 24 7.35 -6.46 4.99
C ALA A 24 8.39 -5.33 4.98
N ALA A 25 8.12 -4.24 4.25
CA ALA A 25 9.04 -3.09 4.17
C ALA A 25 8.94 -2.15 5.38
N SER A 26 7.88 -2.25 6.17
CA SER A 26 7.64 -1.35 7.30
C SER A 26 7.19 -2.13 8.54
N PRO A 27 7.98 -3.11 9.01
CA PRO A 27 7.53 -4.00 10.09
C PRO A 27 7.25 -3.28 11.41
N GLN A 28 7.98 -2.18 11.69
CA GLN A 28 7.80 -1.43 12.93
C GLN A 28 6.70 -0.36 12.82
N LEU A 29 6.21 -0.10 11.62
CA LEU A 29 5.19 0.90 11.35
C LEU A 29 3.85 0.27 10.98
N THR A 30 3.73 -1.04 11.14
CA THR A 30 2.53 -1.80 10.81
C THR A 30 2.10 -2.65 12.00
N TYR A 31 0.84 -3.04 12.01
CA TYR A 31 0.29 -4.02 12.96
C TYR A 31 -0.48 -5.08 12.17
N MET A 32 -0.48 -6.30 12.69
CA MET A 32 -1.17 -7.43 12.05
C MET A 32 -2.26 -8.02 12.94
N THR A 33 -2.47 -7.45 14.11
CA THR A 33 -3.59 -7.80 14.99
C THR A 33 -4.90 -7.26 14.40
N GLU A 34 -6.01 -7.59 15.00
CA GLU A 34 -7.32 -7.07 14.60
C GLU A 34 -7.32 -5.55 14.66
N SER A 35 -7.92 -4.92 13.65
CA SER A 35 -8.04 -3.46 13.60
C SER A 35 -8.87 -2.96 14.78
N PRO A 36 -8.47 -1.85 15.42
CA PRO A 36 -9.25 -1.29 16.53
C PRO A 36 -10.61 -0.81 16.02
N PRO A 37 -11.63 -0.78 16.89
CA PRO A 37 -12.98 -0.33 16.49
C PRO A 37 -13.01 1.14 16.11
N VAL A 38 -12.09 1.96 16.61
CA VAL A 38 -11.94 3.35 16.22
C VAL A 38 -10.55 3.56 15.66
N LEU A 39 -10.49 4.02 14.41
CA LEU A 39 -9.24 4.27 13.70
C LEU A 39 -8.91 5.76 13.72
N LEU A 40 -7.64 6.08 13.81
CA LEU A 40 -7.16 7.46 13.77
C LEU A 40 -7.42 8.10 12.41
N ALA A 41 -7.09 7.38 11.33
CA ALA A 41 -7.23 7.89 9.97
C ALA A 41 -7.25 6.72 8.98
N ILE A 42 -7.93 6.93 7.85
CA ILE A 42 -8.13 5.91 6.82
C ILE A 42 -7.83 6.52 5.44
N PRO A 43 -6.58 6.91 5.15
CA PRO A 43 -6.26 7.41 3.82
C PRO A 43 -6.35 6.30 2.79
N VAL A 44 -6.82 6.63 1.59
CA VAL A 44 -6.90 5.72 0.45
C VAL A 44 -6.03 6.27 -0.66
N LEU A 45 -5.07 5.48 -1.11
CA LEU A 45 -4.13 5.88 -2.15
C LEU A 45 -4.19 4.92 -3.32
N GLU A 46 -4.10 5.48 -4.52
CA GLU A 46 -3.95 4.74 -5.76
C GLU A 46 -2.53 4.88 -6.24
N VAL A 47 -1.89 3.77 -6.57
CA VAL A 47 -0.51 3.73 -7.02
C VAL A 47 -0.48 3.28 -8.48
N GLU A 48 -0.07 4.18 -9.37
CA GLU A 48 0.13 3.87 -10.79
C GLU A 48 1.56 3.38 -10.98
N LEU A 49 1.74 2.35 -11.79
CA LEU A 49 3.01 1.67 -11.96
C LEU A 49 3.53 1.76 -13.39
N HIS A 50 4.85 1.77 -13.52
CA HIS A 50 5.54 1.46 -14.78
C HIS A 50 5.47 -0.05 -15.04
N PRO A 51 5.73 -0.51 -16.28
CA PRO A 51 5.68 -1.94 -16.61
C PRO A 51 6.53 -2.83 -15.71
N ASP A 52 7.65 -2.32 -15.20
CA ASP A 52 8.55 -3.07 -14.33
C ASP A 52 8.12 -3.05 -12.84
N GLY A 53 7.03 -2.39 -12.52
CA GLY A 53 6.51 -2.33 -11.15
C GLY A 53 7.01 -1.15 -10.32
N ARG A 54 7.83 -0.26 -10.89
CA ARG A 54 8.23 0.96 -10.19
C ARG A 54 7.05 1.91 -10.08
N VAL A 55 7.03 2.72 -9.05
CA VAL A 55 6.00 3.72 -8.84
C VAL A 55 6.10 4.81 -9.90
N LYS A 56 5.02 5.01 -10.64
CA LYS A 56 4.90 6.09 -11.62
C LYS A 56 4.26 7.32 -11.00
N ARG A 57 3.18 7.13 -10.23
CA ARG A 57 2.42 8.21 -9.62
C ARG A 57 1.61 7.68 -8.44
N ILE A 58 1.43 8.52 -7.43
CA ILE A 58 0.56 8.21 -6.30
C ILE A 58 -0.54 9.26 -6.27
N ASN A 59 -1.79 8.81 -6.27
CA ASN A 59 -2.97 9.67 -6.21
C ASN A 59 -3.66 9.44 -4.87
N VAL A 60 -3.93 10.51 -4.13
CA VAL A 60 -4.68 10.43 -2.88
C VAL A 60 -6.16 10.43 -3.22
N LEU A 61 -6.82 9.29 -3.10
CA LEU A 61 -8.25 9.15 -3.41
C LEU A 61 -9.13 9.59 -2.25
N ARG A 62 -8.68 9.37 -1.01
CA ARG A 62 -9.38 9.80 0.18
C ARG A 62 -8.40 10.39 1.17
N LYS A 63 -8.61 11.64 1.52
CA LYS A 63 -7.84 12.38 2.51
C LYS A 63 -8.57 12.29 3.83
N PRO A 64 -7.90 11.90 4.94
CA PRO A 64 -8.59 11.84 6.24
C PRO A 64 -8.94 13.24 6.74
N GLY A 65 -9.96 13.30 7.60
CA GLY A 65 -10.40 14.57 8.20
C GLY A 65 -9.52 15.06 9.35
N GLN A 66 -8.63 14.17 9.84
CA GLN A 66 -7.69 14.48 10.93
C GLN A 66 -6.40 13.68 10.70
N ALA A 67 -5.37 14.00 11.47
CA ALA A 67 -4.08 13.31 11.38
C ALA A 67 -3.58 13.28 9.92
N LEU A 68 -3.52 14.46 9.29
CA LEU A 68 -3.17 14.58 7.86
C LEU A 68 -1.77 14.05 7.55
N ASP A 69 -0.89 13.99 8.55
CA ASP A 69 0.45 13.40 8.41
C ASP A 69 0.39 11.92 8.01
N THR A 70 -0.72 11.22 8.27
CA THR A 70 -0.85 9.81 7.86
C THR A 70 -0.82 9.62 6.35
N VAL A 71 -1.21 10.63 5.57
CA VAL A 71 -1.10 10.59 4.12
C VAL A 71 0.37 10.47 3.72
N GLN A 72 1.23 11.31 4.28
CA GLN A 72 2.66 11.25 3.98
C GLN A 72 3.29 9.96 4.48
N LEU A 73 2.88 9.47 5.65
CA LEU A 73 3.35 8.20 6.18
C LEU A 73 3.01 7.04 5.22
N ALA A 74 1.81 7.05 4.66
CA ALA A 74 1.38 6.05 3.67
C ALA A 74 2.20 6.17 2.38
N ILE A 75 2.43 7.38 1.88
CA ILE A 75 3.26 7.61 0.69
C ILE A 75 4.68 7.08 0.91
N ASP A 76 5.27 7.38 2.05
CA ASP A 76 6.61 6.91 2.40
C ASP A 76 6.66 5.37 2.46
N ALA A 77 5.61 4.74 3.01
CA ALA A 77 5.52 3.30 3.07
C ALA A 77 5.46 2.67 1.67
N ILE A 78 4.73 3.30 0.74
CA ILE A 78 4.65 2.84 -0.65
C ILE A 78 6.05 2.88 -1.28
N HIS A 79 6.79 3.96 -1.11
CA HIS A 79 8.13 4.08 -1.67
C HIS A 79 9.10 3.05 -1.06
N ARG A 80 8.99 2.75 0.24
CA ARG A 80 9.82 1.72 0.86
C ARG A 80 9.53 0.32 0.32
N ALA A 81 8.30 0.06 -0.06
CA ALA A 81 7.86 -1.25 -0.53
C ALA A 81 8.11 -1.47 -2.04
N ALA A 82 8.31 -0.41 -2.81
CA ALA A 82 8.53 -0.49 -4.25
C ALA A 82 9.86 -1.21 -4.57
N PRO A 83 9.97 -1.84 -5.76
CA PRO A 83 8.95 -2.03 -6.79
C PRO A 83 7.95 -3.13 -6.41
N PHE A 84 6.82 -3.16 -7.12
CA PHE A 84 5.70 -4.06 -6.78
C PHE A 84 5.58 -5.28 -7.67
N GLY A 85 6.52 -5.48 -8.58
CA GLY A 85 6.54 -6.60 -9.51
C GLY A 85 6.22 -6.18 -10.93
N ASN A 86 6.76 -6.92 -11.89
CA ASN A 86 6.51 -6.67 -13.30
C ASN A 86 5.03 -6.88 -13.61
N VAL A 87 4.40 -5.87 -14.21
CA VAL A 87 2.97 -5.87 -14.53
C VAL A 87 2.72 -5.85 -16.04
N SER A 88 3.78 -5.98 -16.86
CA SER A 88 3.65 -5.87 -18.31
C SER A 88 2.73 -6.92 -18.93
N ARG A 89 2.48 -8.04 -18.22
CA ARG A 89 1.57 -9.11 -18.69
C ARG A 89 0.15 -8.94 -18.19
N MET A 90 -0.11 -7.88 -17.40
CA MET A 90 -1.47 -7.53 -16.99
C MET A 90 -2.09 -6.61 -18.01
N PRO A 91 -3.43 -6.62 -18.14
CA PRO A 91 -4.12 -5.56 -18.88
C PRO A 91 -3.89 -4.20 -18.22
N GLU A 92 -3.71 -3.16 -19.02
CA GLU A 92 -3.69 -1.79 -18.50
C GLU A 92 -5.08 -1.37 -18.04
N PRO A 93 -5.18 -0.45 -17.08
CA PRO A 93 -4.08 0.31 -16.46
C PRO A 93 -3.35 -0.49 -15.38
N TRP A 94 -2.06 -0.24 -15.22
CA TRP A 94 -1.23 -0.89 -14.20
C TRP A 94 -1.25 -0.05 -12.94
N LYS A 95 -2.11 -0.41 -12.02
CA LYS A 95 -2.29 0.31 -10.76
C LYS A 95 -2.93 -0.57 -9.71
N PHE A 96 -2.77 -0.19 -8.45
CA PHE A 96 -3.53 -0.76 -7.35
C PHE A 96 -3.96 0.35 -6.40
N THR A 97 -5.02 0.09 -5.65
CA THR A 97 -5.54 1.01 -4.63
C THR A 97 -5.44 0.31 -3.29
N GLU A 98 -4.95 1.02 -2.27
CA GLU A 98 -4.88 0.48 -0.92
C GLU A 98 -5.45 1.47 0.07
N THR A 99 -6.18 0.93 1.03
CA THR A 99 -6.70 1.65 2.19
C THR A 99 -5.80 1.36 3.38
N PHE A 100 -5.32 2.42 4.03
CA PHE A 100 -4.40 2.31 5.16
C PHE A 100 -5.17 2.54 6.46
N LEU A 101 -5.29 1.49 7.27
CA LEU A 101 -6.02 1.56 8.54
C LEU A 101 -5.06 1.96 9.65
N PHE A 102 -4.93 3.28 9.90
CA PHE A 102 -4.02 3.80 10.92
C PHE A 102 -4.65 3.75 12.31
N ASN A 103 -3.90 3.18 13.26
CA ASN A 103 -4.27 3.24 14.69
C ASN A 103 -3.74 4.55 15.31
N ASP A 104 -4.01 4.75 16.59
CA ASP A 104 -3.67 6.00 17.29
C ASP A 104 -2.19 6.19 17.57
N VAL A 105 -1.37 5.15 17.41
CA VAL A 105 0.10 5.26 17.46
C VAL A 105 0.73 5.31 16.06
N ARG A 106 -0.06 5.58 15.05
CA ARG A 106 0.37 5.75 13.66
C ARG A 106 1.05 4.54 13.05
N GLN A 107 0.60 3.36 13.45
CA GLN A 107 0.88 2.13 12.72
C GLN A 107 -0.30 1.84 11.82
N PHE A 108 -0.06 1.24 10.65
CA PHE A 108 -1.14 0.92 9.71
C PHE A 108 -1.21 -0.57 9.41
N LYS A 109 -2.40 -0.98 8.98
CA LYS A 109 -2.64 -2.29 8.39
C LYS A 109 -3.29 -2.06 7.04
N PRO A 110 -2.77 -2.67 5.96
CA PRO A 110 -3.49 -2.65 4.68
C PRO A 110 -4.85 -3.32 4.84
N ARG A 111 -5.91 -2.66 4.42
CA ARG A 111 -7.26 -3.22 4.55
C ARG A 111 -7.41 -4.56 3.83
N SER A 112 -6.70 -4.74 2.73
CA SER A 112 -6.72 -6.00 1.98
C SER A 112 -6.22 -7.20 2.79
N LEU A 113 -5.52 -6.96 3.89
CA LEU A 113 -5.05 -8.01 4.82
C LEU A 113 -5.86 -8.07 6.11
N ASP A 114 -6.90 -7.26 6.22
CA ASP A 114 -7.73 -7.21 7.43
C ASP A 114 -8.79 -8.32 7.46
#